data_3e827ceecd268c5857687675bb4bc5fb
#
_entry.id   3e827ceecd268c5857687675bb4bc5fb
#
_cell.length_a   1.000
_cell.length_b   1.000
_cell.length_c   1.000
_cell.angle_alpha   90.00
_cell.angle_beta   90.00
_cell.angle_gamma   90.00
#
_symmetry.space_group_name_H-M   'P 1'
#
loop_
_entity.id
_entity.type
_entity.pdbx_description
1 polymer ?
#
loop_
_entity_poly.entity_id
_entity_poly.type
_entity_poly.pdbx_seq_one_letter_code
_entity_poly.pdbx_strand_id
1 'polypeptide(L)'
;MKNFTFKKGLVGNGLFAPSSFKSFMVMVVMIIMTTSSAMAQDAKFEVIDGFRYLLFTGTKTASLIASTQDEYSGDIVVPEKVKSSNGVEYNVTSLGDYCFSDCEGLTSITIPSSVTSLGDACFHLCSGLTSITIPSSVTSLGASCFSGCSGLNSITIPSTVTSLESSCFSGCNSLTSITIPPTVTSLGSGCFEYCSGLTSITIPSTVTSLKSSCFSGCNSLTSITIPSTVTSLGDECFFGCSGLTSITIPSSVTSLGTYCFSGCEGLTSITIPSSVTSLGNFCFSGCSGLTSVTIPSSVPSLGDACFEGCSSLTSVAIPSSVTSLGDACFADCSSLTSITIPSSVTSLGDWCFNGCSALKTVYFKGKVPEMYSSETLPSTSVINVPAEYLQDYKDAFGTDYHYIYAWNPDESGDGDKPVTPCATPSVSYESGELKFDSETAGAKYHYTISDKDMATDALSEDGKVSLSAAYNISVYATADGYTASEKAEATLYWINANLETANINLAKTRGIVASAHDGIVSIYGLDNGEVVKFYAADGKLLGSSSAVGGVASCAVSEKMVIAKIGMNTIKVLIK
;
A
#
# COMPACT_ATOMS: atom_id res chain seq x y z
N MET A 1 -13.43 -40.98 -6.44
CA MET A 1 -12.89 -39.64 -6.30
C MET A 1 -11.62 -39.54 -7.13
N LYS A 2 -11.68 -38.98 -8.33
CA LYS A 2 -10.50 -38.72 -9.16
C LYS A 2 -10.28 -37.22 -9.18
N ASN A 3 -9.14 -36.80 -8.64
CA ASN A 3 -8.67 -35.41 -8.65
C ASN A 3 -8.45 -34.97 -10.09
N PHE A 4 -9.20 -33.99 -10.56
CA PHE A 4 -8.89 -33.26 -11.77
C PHE A 4 -8.04 -32.06 -11.39
N THR A 5 -6.75 -32.15 -11.68
CA THR A 5 -5.79 -31.05 -11.60
C THR A 5 -5.85 -30.29 -12.92
N PHE A 6 -6.37 -29.06 -12.91
CA PHE A 6 -6.23 -28.17 -14.06
C PHE A 6 -4.77 -27.69 -14.16
N LYS A 7 -4.07 -28.12 -15.22
CA LYS A 7 -2.77 -27.56 -15.60
C LYS A 7 -2.97 -26.10 -16.02
N LYS A 8 -2.30 -25.17 -15.33
CA LYS A 8 -2.02 -23.82 -15.81
C LYS A 8 -1.23 -23.94 -17.13
N GLY A 9 -1.81 -23.48 -18.21
CA GLY A 9 -1.14 -23.39 -19.50
C GLY A 9 -2.10 -23.62 -20.64
N LEU A 10 -2.81 -22.57 -21.03
CA LEU A 10 -3.34 -22.32 -22.38
C LEU A 10 -4.23 -21.05 -22.34
N VAL A 11 -3.59 -19.88 -22.17
CA VAL A 11 -4.14 -18.63 -22.71
C VAL A 11 -3.23 -18.26 -23.87
N GLY A 12 -3.48 -18.92 -24.96
CA GLY A 12 -2.91 -18.62 -26.29
C GLY A 12 -4.08 -18.32 -27.22
N ASN A 13 -4.13 -17.08 -27.64
CA ASN A 13 -4.81 -16.57 -28.83
C ASN A 13 -5.77 -17.48 -29.60
N GLY A 14 -7.06 -17.14 -29.53
CA GLY A 14 -8.00 -17.27 -30.62
C GLY A 14 -8.43 -18.69 -30.97
N LEU A 15 -9.66 -19.07 -30.52
CA LEU A 15 -10.50 -20.03 -31.26
C LEU A 15 -11.86 -20.31 -30.58
N PHE A 16 -12.47 -19.36 -29.89
CA PHE A 16 -13.90 -19.46 -29.61
C PHE A 16 -14.55 -18.07 -29.74
N ALA A 17 -15.59 -18.00 -30.56
CA ALA A 17 -16.42 -16.80 -30.66
C ALA A 17 -17.08 -16.53 -29.28
N PRO A 18 -17.26 -15.27 -28.89
CA PRO A 18 -17.81 -14.89 -27.56
C PRO A 18 -19.14 -15.58 -27.23
N SER A 19 -19.98 -15.83 -28.22
CA SER A 19 -21.28 -16.51 -28.06
C SER A 19 -21.19 -17.99 -27.67
N SER A 20 -20.11 -18.69 -28.02
CA SER A 20 -19.94 -20.09 -27.66
C SER A 20 -19.46 -20.31 -26.23
N PHE A 21 -18.72 -19.33 -25.66
CA PHE A 21 -18.26 -19.38 -24.28
C PHE A 21 -19.39 -19.14 -23.29
N LYS A 22 -20.28 -18.16 -23.55
CA LYS A 22 -21.51 -17.94 -22.77
C LYS A 22 -22.40 -19.19 -22.70
N SER A 23 -22.66 -19.81 -23.87
CA SER A 23 -23.46 -21.05 -23.94
C SER A 23 -22.82 -22.20 -23.18
N PHE A 24 -21.49 -22.31 -23.24
CA PHE A 24 -20.73 -23.34 -22.51
C PHE A 24 -20.79 -23.11 -20.99
N MET A 25 -20.57 -21.86 -20.52
CA MET A 25 -20.61 -21.53 -19.10
C MET A 25 -22.02 -21.66 -18.51
N VAL A 26 -23.07 -21.24 -19.21
CA VAL A 26 -24.46 -21.45 -18.78
C VAL A 26 -24.77 -22.96 -18.69
N MET A 27 -24.23 -23.76 -19.60
CA MET A 27 -24.38 -25.21 -19.56
C MET A 27 -23.62 -25.85 -18.38
N VAL A 28 -22.43 -25.33 -18.03
CA VAL A 28 -21.64 -25.80 -16.88
C VAL A 28 -22.34 -25.43 -15.57
N VAL A 29 -22.88 -24.22 -15.45
CA VAL A 29 -23.67 -23.80 -14.27
C VAL A 29 -24.94 -24.67 -14.13
N MET A 30 -25.62 -24.99 -15.23
CA MET A 30 -26.75 -25.93 -15.20
C MET A 30 -26.33 -27.33 -14.74
N ILE A 31 -25.17 -27.83 -15.17
CA ILE A 31 -24.66 -29.16 -14.78
C ILE A 31 -24.27 -29.18 -13.30
N ILE A 32 -23.64 -28.11 -12.79
CA ILE A 32 -23.26 -28.00 -11.38
C ILE A 32 -24.50 -27.92 -10.47
N MET A 33 -25.55 -27.20 -10.89
CA MET A 33 -26.81 -27.12 -10.13
C MET A 33 -27.56 -28.46 -10.11
N THR A 34 -27.40 -29.31 -11.12
CA THR A 34 -28.05 -30.65 -11.13
C THR A 34 -27.35 -31.68 -10.23
N THR A 35 -26.14 -31.37 -9.72
CA THR A 35 -25.37 -32.30 -8.89
C THR A 35 -25.40 -32.00 -7.37
N SER A 36 -25.93 -30.84 -6.94
CA SER A 36 -26.12 -30.50 -5.50
C SER A 36 -27.54 -30.84 -5.03
N SER A 37 -27.62 -31.88 -4.28
CA SER A 37 -28.78 -32.76 -4.14
C SER A 37 -29.95 -32.35 -3.23
N ALA A 38 -30.16 -31.12 -2.84
CA ALA A 38 -31.34 -30.76 -2.03
C ALA A 38 -32.10 -29.50 -2.49
N MET A 39 -31.47 -28.59 -3.20
CA MET A 39 -32.11 -27.37 -3.70
C MET A 39 -32.55 -27.42 -5.17
N ALA A 40 -32.05 -28.38 -5.94
CA ALA A 40 -32.33 -28.50 -7.37
C ALA A 40 -33.71 -29.06 -7.72
N GLN A 41 -34.38 -29.69 -6.79
CA GLN A 41 -35.70 -30.31 -7.05
C GLN A 41 -36.88 -29.31 -7.10
N ASP A 42 -36.69 -28.07 -6.59
CA ASP A 42 -37.73 -27.05 -6.53
C ASP A 42 -37.50 -25.82 -7.44
N ALA A 43 -36.49 -25.85 -8.29
CA ALA A 43 -36.15 -24.73 -9.15
C ALA A 43 -36.67 -24.89 -10.58
N LYS A 44 -37.33 -23.85 -11.11
CA LYS A 44 -37.90 -23.82 -12.47
C LYS A 44 -37.34 -22.62 -13.24
N PHE A 45 -36.90 -22.86 -14.46
CA PHE A 45 -36.52 -21.78 -15.41
C PHE A 45 -37.77 -21.24 -16.10
N GLU A 46 -37.88 -19.91 -16.17
CA GLU A 46 -38.94 -19.23 -16.89
C GLU A 46 -38.46 -17.89 -17.46
N VAL A 47 -38.96 -17.54 -18.66
CA VAL A 47 -38.75 -16.21 -19.26
C VAL A 47 -40.02 -15.40 -18.96
N ILE A 48 -39.83 -14.26 -18.28
CA ILE A 48 -40.92 -13.36 -17.90
C ILE A 48 -40.53 -11.95 -18.30
N ASP A 49 -41.35 -11.28 -19.10
CA ASP A 49 -41.13 -9.90 -19.59
C ASP A 49 -39.75 -9.68 -20.23
N GLY A 50 -39.24 -10.69 -20.98
CA GLY A 50 -37.93 -10.64 -21.66
C GLY A 50 -36.74 -11.00 -20.77
N PHE A 51 -36.94 -11.21 -19.48
CA PHE A 51 -35.89 -11.62 -18.56
C PHE A 51 -35.98 -13.10 -18.22
N ARG A 52 -34.83 -13.72 -18.01
CA ARG A 52 -34.72 -15.14 -17.66
C ARG A 52 -34.54 -15.32 -16.14
N TYR A 53 -35.46 -16.07 -15.55
CA TYR A 53 -35.43 -16.30 -14.11
C TYR A 53 -35.28 -17.77 -13.76
N LEU A 54 -34.60 -18.03 -12.65
CA LEU A 54 -34.65 -19.27 -11.90
C LEU A 54 -35.61 -19.04 -10.73
N LEU A 55 -36.75 -19.73 -10.77
CA LEU A 55 -37.85 -19.61 -9.79
C LEU A 55 -37.73 -20.73 -8.74
N PHE A 56 -37.62 -20.37 -7.49
CA PHE A 56 -37.58 -21.31 -6.36
C PHE A 56 -38.97 -21.43 -5.73
N THR A 57 -39.63 -22.55 -6.02
CA THR A 57 -41.05 -22.71 -5.69
C THR A 57 -41.30 -22.82 -4.19
N GLY A 58 -40.39 -23.40 -3.42
CA GLY A 58 -40.47 -23.55 -1.96
C GLY A 58 -40.40 -22.22 -1.21
N THR A 59 -39.48 -21.31 -1.60
CA THR A 59 -39.24 -20.01 -0.95
C THR A 59 -40.04 -18.86 -1.56
N LYS A 60 -40.63 -19.06 -2.73
CA LYS A 60 -41.26 -18.00 -3.53
C LYS A 60 -40.30 -16.87 -3.89
N THR A 61 -39.03 -17.22 -4.17
CA THR A 61 -37.98 -16.29 -4.60
C THR A 61 -37.56 -16.56 -6.04
N ALA A 62 -37.03 -15.55 -6.69
CA ALA A 62 -36.51 -15.62 -8.05
C ALA A 62 -35.07 -15.04 -8.12
N SER A 63 -34.23 -15.71 -8.88
CA SER A 63 -32.92 -15.18 -9.30
C SER A 63 -33.00 -14.78 -10.76
N LEU A 64 -32.64 -13.55 -11.10
CA LEU A 64 -32.44 -13.16 -12.49
C LEU A 64 -31.12 -13.76 -12.97
N ILE A 65 -31.12 -14.42 -14.11
CA ILE A 65 -29.96 -15.15 -14.66
C ILE A 65 -29.64 -14.70 -16.08
N ALA A 66 -28.46 -15.08 -16.56
CA ALA A 66 -27.96 -14.70 -17.87
C ALA A 66 -28.94 -15.06 -19.01
N SER A 67 -29.09 -14.15 -19.99
CA SER A 67 -29.75 -14.43 -21.25
C SER A 67 -28.89 -15.36 -22.11
N THR A 68 -29.54 -16.25 -22.85
CA THR A 68 -28.85 -17.16 -23.79
C THR A 68 -28.91 -16.71 -25.25
N GLN A 69 -29.74 -15.73 -25.56
CA GLN A 69 -30.02 -15.34 -26.95
C GLN A 69 -29.77 -13.87 -27.25
N ASP A 70 -30.11 -12.98 -26.34
CA ASP A 70 -29.97 -11.54 -26.53
C ASP A 70 -29.16 -10.92 -25.39
N GLU A 71 -28.31 -9.98 -25.72
CA GLU A 71 -27.61 -9.15 -24.72
C GLU A 71 -28.57 -8.10 -24.19
N TYR A 72 -28.63 -7.98 -22.87
CA TYR A 72 -29.36 -6.88 -22.24
C TYR A 72 -28.68 -5.56 -22.57
N SER A 73 -29.44 -4.58 -23.03
CA SER A 73 -28.92 -3.28 -23.48
C SER A 73 -29.83 -2.13 -23.06
N GLY A 74 -29.31 -0.90 -23.09
CA GLY A 74 -30.03 0.29 -22.70
C GLY A 74 -30.26 0.37 -21.18
N ASP A 75 -31.40 0.94 -20.81
CA ASP A 75 -31.78 1.16 -19.41
C ASP A 75 -32.65 0.00 -18.92
N ILE A 76 -32.17 -0.71 -17.93
CA ILE A 76 -32.83 -1.89 -17.38
C ILE A 76 -33.43 -1.56 -16.01
N VAL A 77 -34.68 -1.99 -15.80
CA VAL A 77 -35.33 -1.96 -14.49
C VAL A 77 -35.63 -3.39 -14.08
N VAL A 78 -34.94 -3.87 -13.07
CA VAL A 78 -35.21 -5.21 -12.48
C VAL A 78 -36.46 -5.08 -11.59
N PRO A 79 -37.52 -5.84 -11.83
CA PRO A 79 -38.72 -5.78 -11.00
C PRO A 79 -38.49 -6.38 -9.63
N GLU A 80 -39.11 -5.82 -8.59
CA GLU A 80 -39.08 -6.39 -7.24
C GLU A 80 -39.74 -7.78 -7.17
N LYS A 81 -40.77 -8.00 -8.01
CA LYS A 81 -41.54 -9.22 -8.09
C LYS A 81 -41.84 -9.62 -9.52
N VAL A 82 -41.92 -10.91 -9.74
CA VAL A 82 -42.30 -11.48 -11.05
C VAL A 82 -43.44 -12.49 -10.86
N LYS A 83 -44.30 -12.57 -11.86
CA LYS A 83 -45.43 -13.52 -11.86
C LYS A 83 -45.17 -14.58 -12.93
N SER A 84 -45.09 -15.82 -12.49
CA SER A 84 -44.87 -16.95 -13.40
C SER A 84 -46.11 -17.25 -14.26
N SER A 85 -45.93 -18.03 -15.31
CA SER A 85 -47.02 -18.44 -16.23
C SER A 85 -48.19 -19.13 -15.56
N ASN A 86 -47.97 -19.77 -14.42
CA ASN A 86 -49.03 -20.41 -13.61
C ASN A 86 -49.68 -19.43 -12.58
N GLY A 87 -49.34 -18.15 -12.64
CA GLY A 87 -49.96 -17.10 -11.81
C GLY A 87 -49.31 -16.91 -10.43
N VAL A 88 -48.27 -17.68 -10.07
CA VAL A 88 -47.58 -17.56 -8.78
C VAL A 88 -46.60 -16.37 -8.83
N GLU A 89 -46.63 -15.57 -7.75
CA GLU A 89 -45.73 -14.43 -7.57
C GLU A 89 -44.45 -14.86 -6.83
N TYR A 90 -43.30 -14.34 -7.29
CA TYR A 90 -41.98 -14.58 -6.73
C TYR A 90 -41.26 -13.25 -6.46
N ASN A 91 -40.61 -13.10 -5.33
CA ASN A 91 -39.76 -11.95 -5.04
C ASN A 91 -38.40 -12.14 -5.73
N VAL A 92 -37.93 -11.13 -6.45
CA VAL A 92 -36.59 -11.14 -7.04
C VAL A 92 -35.58 -10.82 -5.95
N THR A 93 -34.80 -11.80 -5.52
CA THR A 93 -33.86 -11.68 -4.37
C THR A 93 -32.41 -11.74 -4.73
N SER A 94 -32.06 -12.09 -5.97
CA SER A 94 -30.68 -12.11 -6.44
C SER A 94 -30.56 -11.84 -7.93
N LEU A 95 -29.42 -11.25 -8.30
CA LEU A 95 -28.89 -11.29 -9.66
C LEU A 95 -27.83 -12.40 -9.66
N GLY A 96 -28.06 -13.45 -10.45
CA GLY A 96 -27.22 -14.65 -10.47
C GLY A 96 -25.90 -14.43 -11.17
N ASP A 97 -25.10 -15.49 -11.21
CA ASP A 97 -23.80 -15.48 -11.86
C ASP A 97 -23.95 -15.17 -13.36
N TYR A 98 -23.04 -14.34 -13.87
CA TYR A 98 -22.99 -13.91 -15.28
C TYR A 98 -24.28 -13.25 -15.78
N CYS A 99 -25.17 -12.77 -14.90
CA CYS A 99 -26.51 -12.31 -15.26
C CYS A 99 -26.51 -11.28 -16.38
N PHE A 100 -25.66 -10.26 -16.30
CA PHE A 100 -25.46 -9.22 -17.31
C PHE A 100 -24.06 -9.27 -17.94
N SER A 101 -23.34 -10.40 -17.83
CA SER A 101 -21.99 -10.51 -18.39
C SER A 101 -22.00 -10.19 -19.89
N ASP A 102 -20.97 -9.46 -20.33
CA ASP A 102 -20.76 -9.00 -21.71
C ASP A 102 -21.90 -8.13 -22.27
N CYS A 103 -22.71 -7.54 -21.42
CA CYS A 103 -23.75 -6.58 -21.84
C CYS A 103 -23.12 -5.19 -22.08
N GLU A 104 -22.31 -5.08 -23.15
CA GLU A 104 -21.62 -3.83 -23.49
C GLU A 104 -22.57 -2.66 -23.74
N GLY A 105 -23.79 -2.94 -24.21
CA GLY A 105 -24.83 -1.97 -24.45
C GLY A 105 -25.65 -1.56 -23.25
N LEU A 106 -25.40 -2.13 -22.05
CA LEU A 106 -26.11 -1.77 -20.82
C LEU A 106 -25.62 -0.39 -20.35
N THR A 107 -26.53 0.60 -20.32
CA THR A 107 -26.20 1.99 -19.97
C THR A 107 -26.55 2.31 -18.52
N SER A 108 -27.65 1.77 -18.01
CA SER A 108 -28.04 1.92 -16.63
C SER A 108 -28.85 0.71 -16.15
N ILE A 109 -28.87 0.49 -14.84
CA ILE A 109 -29.69 -0.54 -14.22
C ILE A 109 -30.23 -0.08 -12.88
N THR A 110 -31.52 -0.33 -12.65
CA THR A 110 -32.17 -0.17 -11.35
C THR A 110 -32.35 -1.52 -10.71
N ILE A 111 -31.70 -1.72 -9.55
CA ILE A 111 -31.76 -2.94 -8.75
C ILE A 111 -32.72 -2.71 -7.58
N PRO A 112 -33.77 -3.52 -7.41
CA PRO A 112 -34.75 -3.33 -6.33
C PRO A 112 -34.17 -3.71 -4.95
N SER A 113 -34.74 -3.14 -3.90
CA SER A 113 -34.34 -3.41 -2.50
C SER A 113 -34.62 -4.82 -2.02
N SER A 114 -35.32 -5.63 -2.80
CA SER A 114 -35.49 -7.07 -2.53
C SER A 114 -34.25 -7.91 -2.85
N VAL A 115 -33.32 -7.37 -3.67
CA VAL A 115 -32.08 -8.06 -4.03
C VAL A 115 -31.08 -7.99 -2.88
N THR A 116 -30.55 -9.14 -2.47
CA THR A 116 -29.61 -9.29 -1.36
C THR A 116 -28.20 -9.73 -1.78
N SER A 117 -28.05 -10.21 -3.03
CA SER A 117 -26.76 -10.66 -3.57
C SER A 117 -26.62 -10.39 -5.07
N LEU A 118 -25.40 -10.08 -5.47
CA LEU A 118 -24.94 -10.04 -6.86
C LEU A 118 -23.96 -11.19 -7.04
N GLY A 119 -24.21 -12.06 -8.02
CA GLY A 119 -23.43 -13.27 -8.28
C GLY A 119 -22.08 -13.00 -8.91
N ASP A 120 -21.31 -14.06 -9.16
CA ASP A 120 -20.01 -13.98 -9.82
C ASP A 120 -20.16 -13.47 -11.25
N ALA A 121 -19.25 -12.56 -11.63
CA ALA A 121 -19.23 -11.94 -12.96
C ALA A 121 -20.60 -11.33 -13.38
N CYS A 122 -21.43 -10.92 -12.42
CA CYS A 122 -22.80 -10.45 -12.69
C CYS A 122 -22.85 -9.34 -13.73
N PHE A 123 -21.93 -8.38 -13.70
CA PHE A 123 -21.77 -7.27 -14.65
C PHE A 123 -20.44 -7.31 -15.39
N HIS A 124 -19.82 -8.49 -15.51
CA HIS A 124 -18.54 -8.62 -16.20
C HIS A 124 -18.62 -8.06 -17.63
N LEU A 125 -17.65 -7.20 -18.02
CA LEU A 125 -17.55 -6.55 -19.34
C LEU A 125 -18.77 -5.67 -19.72
N CYS A 126 -19.51 -5.14 -18.74
CA CYS A 126 -20.53 -4.11 -19.00
C CYS A 126 -19.86 -2.75 -19.28
N SER A 127 -19.20 -2.61 -20.42
CA SER A 127 -18.38 -1.44 -20.75
C SER A 127 -19.20 -0.14 -20.95
N GLY A 128 -20.49 -0.26 -21.27
CA GLY A 128 -21.40 0.88 -21.39
C GLY A 128 -21.96 1.39 -20.06
N LEU A 129 -21.81 0.63 -18.96
CA LEU A 129 -22.33 0.99 -17.64
C LEU A 129 -21.48 2.09 -17.02
N THR A 130 -22.02 3.30 -16.90
CA THR A 130 -21.29 4.47 -16.39
C THR A 130 -21.44 4.68 -14.90
N SER A 131 -22.56 4.26 -14.33
CA SER A 131 -22.81 4.31 -12.88
C SER A 131 -23.82 3.24 -12.48
N ILE A 132 -23.76 2.82 -11.24
CA ILE A 132 -24.72 1.86 -10.65
C ILE A 132 -24.94 2.18 -9.18
N THR A 133 -26.19 2.07 -8.74
CA THR A 133 -26.54 2.14 -7.33
C THR A 133 -26.82 0.74 -6.81
N ILE A 134 -26.00 0.27 -5.88
CA ILE A 134 -26.19 -1.01 -5.19
C ILE A 134 -27.08 -0.77 -3.98
N PRO A 135 -28.25 -1.43 -3.87
CA PRO A 135 -29.13 -1.28 -2.71
C PRO A 135 -28.45 -1.71 -1.40
N SER A 136 -28.82 -1.06 -0.30
CA SER A 136 -28.34 -1.42 1.05
C SER A 136 -28.78 -2.80 1.54
N SER A 137 -29.67 -3.47 0.83
CA SER A 137 -30.04 -4.87 1.05
C SER A 137 -28.97 -5.85 0.56
N VAL A 138 -28.08 -5.43 -0.35
CA VAL A 138 -27.02 -6.29 -0.88
C VAL A 138 -25.93 -6.48 0.19
N THR A 139 -25.63 -7.71 0.50
CA THR A 139 -24.64 -8.11 1.51
C THR A 139 -23.39 -8.76 0.90
N SER A 140 -23.46 -9.18 -0.37
CA SER A 140 -22.34 -9.82 -1.07
C SER A 140 -22.26 -9.40 -2.54
N LEU A 141 -21.02 -9.17 -2.98
CA LEU A 141 -20.65 -9.00 -4.37
C LEU A 141 -19.76 -10.18 -4.76
N GLY A 142 -20.15 -10.92 -5.79
CA GLY A 142 -19.41 -12.09 -6.28
C GLY A 142 -18.05 -11.75 -6.87
N ALA A 143 -17.24 -12.76 -7.13
CA ALA A 143 -15.97 -12.60 -7.81
C ALA A 143 -16.19 -12.01 -9.22
N SER A 144 -15.29 -11.10 -9.64
CA SER A 144 -15.37 -10.42 -10.95
C SER A 144 -16.70 -9.70 -11.22
N CYS A 145 -17.48 -9.37 -10.18
CA CYS A 145 -18.84 -8.84 -10.32
C CYS A 145 -18.92 -7.65 -11.27
N PHE A 146 -17.97 -6.71 -11.22
CA PHE A 146 -17.85 -5.53 -12.09
C PHE A 146 -16.57 -5.55 -12.93
N SER A 147 -15.94 -6.71 -13.09
CA SER A 147 -14.70 -6.80 -13.87
C SER A 147 -14.95 -6.40 -15.32
N GLY A 148 -14.08 -5.53 -15.84
CA GLY A 148 -14.19 -5.01 -17.22
C GLY A 148 -15.30 -3.98 -17.44
N CYS A 149 -15.94 -3.45 -16.38
CA CYS A 149 -16.84 -2.30 -16.50
C CYS A 149 -16.04 -1.03 -16.79
N SER A 150 -15.43 -0.95 -17.96
CA SER A 150 -14.47 0.10 -18.32
C SER A 150 -15.08 1.50 -18.35
N GLY A 151 -16.39 1.64 -18.56
CA GLY A 151 -17.14 2.91 -18.53
C GLY A 151 -17.54 3.37 -17.12
N LEU A 152 -17.37 2.53 -16.08
CA LEU A 152 -17.85 2.83 -14.74
C LEU A 152 -17.03 3.95 -14.10
N ASN A 153 -17.66 5.12 -13.92
CA ASN A 153 -17.01 6.31 -13.37
C ASN A 153 -17.09 6.36 -11.83
N SER A 154 -18.21 5.87 -11.29
CA SER A 154 -18.49 5.92 -9.87
C SER A 154 -19.38 4.76 -9.44
N ILE A 155 -19.14 4.28 -8.23
CA ILE A 155 -19.95 3.25 -7.58
C ILE A 155 -19.92 3.48 -6.07
N THR A 156 -21.06 3.26 -5.42
CA THR A 156 -21.14 3.27 -3.96
C THR A 156 -21.33 1.85 -3.48
N ILE A 157 -20.42 1.36 -2.65
CA ILE A 157 -20.48 0.05 -2.00
C ILE A 157 -21.28 0.22 -0.71
N PRO A 158 -22.40 -0.49 -0.52
CA PRO A 158 -23.16 -0.38 0.72
C PRO A 158 -22.39 -0.93 1.93
N SER A 159 -22.63 -0.33 3.10
CA SER A 159 -22.00 -0.76 4.37
C SER A 159 -22.43 -2.15 4.87
N THR A 160 -23.35 -2.78 4.19
CA THR A 160 -23.75 -4.18 4.41
C THR A 160 -22.77 -5.18 3.80
N VAL A 161 -21.91 -4.73 2.86
CA VAL A 161 -20.87 -5.56 2.23
C VAL A 161 -19.67 -5.65 3.18
N THR A 162 -19.20 -6.88 3.43
CA THR A 162 -18.10 -7.17 4.35
C THR A 162 -16.83 -7.69 3.68
N SER A 163 -16.90 -8.08 2.41
CA SER A 163 -15.77 -8.50 1.58
C SER A 163 -15.93 -8.02 0.15
N LEU A 164 -14.81 -7.74 -0.50
CA LEU A 164 -14.74 -7.61 -1.95
C LEU A 164 -13.99 -8.82 -2.48
N GLU A 165 -14.67 -9.60 -3.32
CA GLU A 165 -14.12 -10.84 -3.86
C GLU A 165 -13.07 -10.60 -4.95
N SER A 166 -12.41 -11.68 -5.40
CA SER A 166 -11.34 -11.57 -6.40
C SER A 166 -11.82 -10.90 -7.69
N SER A 167 -10.99 -10.00 -8.22
CA SER A 167 -11.21 -9.24 -9.47
C SER A 167 -12.52 -8.44 -9.52
N CYS A 168 -13.12 -8.13 -8.35
CA CYS A 168 -14.47 -7.54 -8.28
C CYS A 168 -14.59 -6.27 -9.13
N PHE A 169 -13.56 -5.42 -9.18
CA PHE A 169 -13.49 -4.19 -9.97
C PHE A 169 -12.33 -4.19 -10.98
N SER A 170 -11.75 -5.36 -11.29
CA SER A 170 -10.65 -5.43 -12.25
C SER A 170 -11.04 -4.80 -13.60
N GLY A 171 -10.17 -3.96 -14.18
CA GLY A 171 -10.42 -3.32 -15.47
C GLY A 171 -11.49 -2.22 -15.48
N CYS A 172 -11.88 -1.69 -14.33
CA CYS A 172 -12.74 -0.49 -14.24
C CYS A 172 -11.93 0.77 -14.57
N ASN A 173 -11.57 0.95 -15.83
CA ASN A 173 -10.57 1.93 -16.28
C ASN A 173 -11.01 3.40 -16.08
N SER A 174 -12.31 3.68 -16.09
CA SER A 174 -12.85 5.03 -15.88
C SER A 174 -13.07 5.38 -14.41
N LEU A 175 -12.87 4.41 -13.49
CA LEU A 175 -13.08 4.62 -12.07
C LEU A 175 -11.94 5.47 -11.50
N THR A 176 -12.23 6.71 -11.14
CA THR A 176 -11.21 7.66 -10.65
C THR A 176 -11.02 7.58 -9.14
N SER A 177 -12.05 7.21 -8.42
CA SER A 177 -12.03 7.00 -6.97
C SER A 177 -13.13 6.04 -6.54
N ILE A 178 -12.93 5.36 -5.42
CA ILE A 178 -13.92 4.48 -4.80
C ILE A 178 -13.78 4.55 -3.29
N THR A 179 -14.92 4.59 -2.60
CA THR A 179 -14.95 4.50 -1.14
C THR A 179 -15.24 3.07 -0.73
N ILE A 180 -14.32 2.45 -0.01
CA ILE A 180 -14.48 1.12 0.58
C ILE A 180 -15.07 1.30 1.98
N PRO A 181 -16.25 0.72 2.27
CA PRO A 181 -16.86 0.83 3.60
C PRO A 181 -15.95 0.23 4.70
N PRO A 182 -15.98 0.80 5.92
CA PRO A 182 -15.20 0.27 7.05
C PRO A 182 -15.66 -1.12 7.53
N THR A 183 -16.76 -1.62 7.01
CA THR A 183 -17.24 -2.99 7.23
C THR A 183 -16.49 -4.03 6.41
N VAL A 184 -15.78 -3.60 5.35
CA VAL A 184 -14.99 -4.50 4.50
C VAL A 184 -13.72 -4.91 5.25
N THR A 185 -13.54 -6.22 5.43
CA THR A 185 -12.38 -6.80 6.13
C THR A 185 -11.38 -7.48 5.21
N SER A 186 -11.75 -7.71 3.94
CA SER A 186 -10.88 -8.35 2.96
C SER A 186 -11.08 -7.81 1.55
N LEU A 187 -9.95 -7.67 0.85
CA LEU A 187 -9.89 -7.41 -0.59
C LEU A 187 -9.36 -8.65 -1.28
N GLY A 188 -10.08 -9.17 -2.26
CA GLY A 188 -9.69 -10.33 -3.06
C GLY A 188 -8.49 -10.05 -3.95
N SER A 189 -7.87 -11.10 -4.48
CA SER A 189 -6.79 -10.96 -5.47
C SER A 189 -7.29 -10.23 -6.72
N GLY A 190 -6.48 -9.30 -7.24
CA GLY A 190 -6.83 -8.51 -8.42
C GLY A 190 -8.06 -7.62 -8.24
N CYS A 191 -8.48 -7.30 -7.00
CA CYS A 191 -9.74 -6.61 -6.74
C CYS A 191 -9.87 -5.30 -7.53
N PHE A 192 -8.79 -4.53 -7.67
CA PHE A 192 -8.70 -3.29 -8.45
C PHE A 192 -7.64 -3.37 -9.55
N GLU A 193 -7.32 -4.58 -10.00
CA GLU A 193 -6.35 -4.80 -11.06
C GLU A 193 -6.75 -4.05 -12.34
N TYR A 194 -5.80 -3.37 -12.99
CA TYR A 194 -6.03 -2.54 -14.19
C TYR A 194 -7.08 -1.42 -14.04
N CYS A 195 -7.36 -0.95 -12.82
CA CYS A 195 -8.10 0.29 -12.64
C CYS A 195 -7.22 1.49 -13.00
N SER A 196 -6.89 1.63 -14.28
CA SER A 196 -5.89 2.59 -14.75
C SER A 196 -6.26 4.06 -14.53
N GLY A 197 -7.54 4.38 -14.37
CA GLY A 197 -8.04 5.72 -14.04
C GLY A 197 -8.02 6.06 -12.55
N LEU A 198 -7.78 5.07 -11.67
CA LEU A 198 -7.86 5.25 -10.21
C LEU A 198 -6.72 6.16 -9.73
N THR A 199 -7.06 7.35 -9.24
CA THR A 199 -6.09 8.34 -8.76
C THR A 199 -5.84 8.25 -7.26
N SER A 200 -6.85 7.83 -6.51
CA SER A 200 -6.78 7.68 -5.05
C SER A 200 -7.76 6.64 -4.54
N ILE A 201 -7.38 5.97 -3.46
CA ILE A 201 -8.23 5.01 -2.75
C ILE A 201 -7.86 5.00 -1.27
N THR A 202 -8.86 4.88 -0.42
CA THR A 202 -8.67 4.70 1.02
C THR A 202 -8.95 3.26 1.40
N ILE A 203 -7.96 2.57 1.96
CA ILE A 203 -8.08 1.20 2.47
C ILE A 203 -8.54 1.28 3.92
N PRO A 204 -9.67 0.65 4.30
CA PRO A 204 -10.13 0.64 5.68
C PRO A 204 -9.14 -0.06 6.62
N SER A 205 -9.04 0.40 7.87
CA SER A 205 -8.21 -0.22 8.91
C SER A 205 -8.69 -1.61 9.36
N THR A 206 -9.81 -2.07 8.86
CA THR A 206 -10.32 -3.44 9.03
C THR A 206 -9.63 -4.45 8.11
N VAL A 207 -8.98 -3.98 7.04
CA VAL A 207 -8.22 -4.83 6.11
C VAL A 207 -6.87 -5.18 6.72
N THR A 208 -6.53 -6.47 6.74
CA THR A 208 -5.30 -6.99 7.36
C THR A 208 -4.27 -7.51 6.38
N SER A 209 -4.61 -7.63 5.10
CA SER A 209 -3.69 -8.04 4.03
C SER A 209 -4.14 -7.49 2.68
N LEU A 210 -3.17 -7.16 1.83
CA LEU A 210 -3.40 -6.89 0.42
C LEU A 210 -2.95 -8.12 -0.37
N LYS A 211 -3.89 -8.77 -1.04
CA LYS A 211 -3.64 -10.00 -1.79
C LYS A 211 -2.95 -9.72 -3.13
N SER A 212 -2.59 -10.79 -3.83
CA SER A 212 -1.88 -10.69 -5.12
C SER A 212 -2.64 -9.82 -6.12
N SER A 213 -1.90 -8.99 -6.87
CA SER A 213 -2.36 -8.12 -7.95
C SER A 213 -3.45 -7.11 -7.55
N CYS A 214 -3.63 -6.85 -6.23
CA CYS A 214 -4.79 -6.08 -5.73
C CYS A 214 -4.92 -4.70 -6.39
N PHE A 215 -3.81 -4.02 -6.69
CA PHE A 215 -3.72 -2.73 -7.37
C PHE A 215 -2.81 -2.77 -8.61
N SER A 216 -2.54 -3.96 -9.14
CA SER A 216 -1.70 -4.12 -10.33
C SER A 216 -2.27 -3.30 -11.49
N GLY A 217 -1.42 -2.55 -12.20
CA GLY A 217 -1.82 -1.73 -13.35
C GLY A 217 -2.66 -0.48 -13.02
N CYS A 218 -2.72 -0.04 -11.76
CA CYS A 218 -3.34 1.24 -11.38
C CYS A 218 -2.42 2.41 -11.74
N ASN A 219 -2.27 2.68 -13.04
CA ASN A 219 -1.23 3.58 -13.56
C ASN A 219 -1.40 5.06 -13.14
N SER A 220 -2.64 5.50 -12.85
CA SER A 220 -2.93 6.87 -12.39
C SER A 220 -2.83 7.04 -10.87
N LEU A 221 -2.58 5.96 -10.11
CA LEU A 221 -2.50 6.01 -8.66
C LEU A 221 -1.21 6.71 -8.25
N THR A 222 -1.32 7.92 -7.70
CA THR A 222 -0.15 8.73 -7.32
C THR A 222 0.34 8.47 -5.91
N SER A 223 -0.57 8.10 -5.03
CA SER A 223 -0.27 7.75 -3.63
C SER A 223 -1.34 6.83 -3.06
N ILE A 224 -0.97 6.02 -2.09
CA ILE A 224 -1.88 5.17 -1.34
C ILE A 224 -1.41 5.04 0.11
N THR A 225 -2.36 5.09 1.04
CA THR A 225 -2.08 4.83 2.45
C THR A 225 -2.40 3.38 2.78
N ILE A 226 -1.39 2.63 3.20
CA ILE A 226 -1.55 1.25 3.68
C ILE A 226 -1.80 1.30 5.18
N PRO A 227 -2.94 0.78 5.67
CA PRO A 227 -3.23 0.75 7.11
C PRO A 227 -2.19 -0.05 7.91
N SER A 228 -1.94 0.37 9.14
CA SER A 228 -1.03 -0.35 10.07
C SER A 228 -1.54 -1.73 10.50
N THR A 229 -2.73 -2.12 10.11
CA THR A 229 -3.29 -3.46 10.28
C THR A 229 -2.83 -4.44 9.22
N VAL A 230 -2.31 -3.94 8.08
CA VAL A 230 -1.83 -4.79 6.98
C VAL A 230 -0.48 -5.40 7.36
N THR A 231 -0.39 -6.72 7.29
CA THR A 231 0.81 -7.50 7.67
C THR A 231 1.60 -8.06 6.49
N SER A 232 1.01 -8.06 5.29
CA SER A 232 1.66 -8.57 4.08
C SER A 232 1.15 -7.86 2.83
N LEU A 233 2.05 -7.69 1.86
CA LEU A 233 1.73 -7.29 0.49
C LEU A 233 1.98 -8.48 -0.42
N GLY A 234 0.94 -8.91 -1.13
CA GLY A 234 0.98 -10.08 -2.01
C GLY A 234 1.81 -9.86 -3.28
N ASP A 235 1.97 -10.93 -4.06
CA ASP A 235 2.65 -10.87 -5.36
C ASP A 235 1.95 -9.86 -6.28
N GLU A 236 2.73 -9.08 -7.05
CA GLU A 236 2.22 -8.11 -8.01
C GLU A 236 1.28 -7.05 -7.42
N CYS A 237 1.27 -6.85 -6.08
CA CYS A 237 0.25 -6.03 -5.42
C CYS A 237 0.15 -4.62 -6.02
N PHE A 238 1.27 -4.00 -6.39
CA PHE A 238 1.39 -2.69 -7.04
C PHE A 238 2.14 -2.77 -8.38
N PHE A 239 2.15 -3.94 -9.02
CA PHE A 239 2.81 -4.12 -10.31
C PHE A 239 2.33 -3.09 -11.33
N GLY A 240 3.25 -2.41 -12.01
CA GLY A 240 2.93 -1.44 -13.06
C GLY A 240 2.20 -0.17 -12.58
N CYS A 241 2.19 0.14 -11.28
CA CYS A 241 1.67 1.41 -10.78
C CYS A 241 2.62 2.56 -11.13
N SER A 242 2.76 2.86 -12.43
CA SER A 242 3.75 3.82 -12.95
C SER A 242 3.57 5.25 -12.46
N GLY A 243 2.35 5.64 -12.06
CA GLY A 243 2.05 6.95 -11.48
C GLY A 243 2.40 7.09 -10.00
N LEU A 244 2.73 5.97 -9.31
CA LEU A 244 2.98 5.97 -7.86
C LEU A 244 4.31 6.66 -7.56
N THR A 245 4.25 7.85 -6.94
CA THR A 245 5.45 8.65 -6.65
C THR A 245 6.02 8.40 -5.26
N SER A 246 5.17 7.98 -4.33
CA SER A 246 5.56 7.65 -2.96
C SER A 246 4.60 6.66 -2.33
N ILE A 247 5.13 5.81 -1.46
CA ILE A 247 4.34 4.88 -0.66
C ILE A 247 5.03 4.67 0.69
N THR A 248 4.24 4.60 1.74
CA THR A 248 4.73 4.24 3.07
C THR A 248 4.32 2.81 3.37
N ILE A 249 5.31 1.94 3.60
CA ILE A 249 5.08 0.56 4.04
C ILE A 249 5.03 0.58 5.57
N PRO A 250 3.91 0.19 6.19
CA PRO A 250 3.80 0.20 7.64
C PRO A 250 4.71 -0.86 8.30
N SER A 251 5.13 -0.60 9.53
CA SER A 251 5.98 -1.51 10.32
C SER A 251 5.31 -2.84 10.71
N SER A 252 4.05 -3.01 10.41
CA SER A 252 3.31 -4.28 10.52
C SER A 252 3.61 -5.25 9.37
N VAL A 253 4.10 -4.75 8.23
CA VAL A 253 4.41 -5.59 7.06
C VAL A 253 5.70 -6.35 7.29
N THR A 254 5.64 -7.66 7.10
CA THR A 254 6.77 -8.57 7.32
C THR A 254 7.36 -9.15 6.03
N SER A 255 6.66 -9.05 4.92
CA SER A 255 7.10 -9.55 3.61
C SER A 255 6.53 -8.74 2.47
N LEU A 256 7.30 -8.61 1.40
CA LEU A 256 6.88 -8.09 0.10
C LEU A 256 6.91 -9.23 -0.91
N GLY A 257 5.81 -9.39 -1.65
CA GLY A 257 5.65 -10.47 -2.65
C GLY A 257 6.53 -10.29 -3.89
N THR A 258 6.53 -11.30 -4.74
CA THR A 258 7.19 -11.29 -6.05
C THR A 258 6.54 -10.22 -6.94
N TYR A 259 7.34 -9.42 -7.66
CA TYR A 259 6.89 -8.29 -8.50
C TYR A 259 6.06 -7.24 -7.75
N CYS A 260 6.14 -7.15 -6.42
CA CYS A 260 5.22 -6.34 -5.60
C CYS A 260 5.15 -4.87 -6.07
N PHE A 261 6.29 -4.25 -6.40
CA PHE A 261 6.42 -2.88 -6.90
C PHE A 261 7.07 -2.82 -8.29
N SER A 262 7.15 -3.95 -9.00
CA SER A 262 7.77 -3.96 -10.33
C SER A 262 7.04 -3.01 -11.29
N GLY A 263 7.80 -2.22 -12.05
CA GLY A 263 7.24 -1.23 -12.98
C GLY A 263 6.64 0.01 -12.32
N CYS A 264 6.89 0.27 -11.03
CA CYS A 264 6.55 1.53 -10.38
C CYS A 264 7.53 2.63 -10.81
N GLU A 265 7.46 3.05 -12.07
CA GLU A 265 8.43 3.95 -12.71
C GLU A 265 8.49 5.33 -12.04
N GLY A 266 7.37 5.81 -11.50
CA GLY A 266 7.26 7.10 -10.80
C GLY A 266 7.84 7.12 -9.39
N LEU A 267 8.16 5.94 -8.81
CA LEU A 267 8.61 5.83 -7.43
C LEU A 267 10.05 6.34 -7.29
N THR A 268 10.21 7.46 -6.60
CA THR A 268 11.53 8.11 -6.46
C THR A 268 12.32 7.64 -5.24
N SER A 269 11.62 7.22 -4.20
CA SER A 269 12.22 6.68 -2.97
C SER A 269 11.25 5.74 -2.27
N ILE A 270 11.79 4.76 -1.55
CA ILE A 270 11.01 3.86 -0.70
C ILE A 270 11.79 3.52 0.55
N THR A 271 11.11 3.50 1.68
CA THR A 271 11.66 2.99 2.94
C THR A 271 11.06 1.62 3.20
N ILE A 272 11.92 0.60 3.27
CA ILE A 272 11.53 -0.76 3.65
C ILE A 272 11.69 -0.87 5.16
N PRO A 273 10.62 -1.10 5.93
CA PRO A 273 10.72 -1.16 7.39
C PRO A 273 11.52 -2.37 7.87
N SER A 274 12.12 -2.26 9.05
CA SER A 274 12.92 -3.35 9.66
C SER A 274 12.09 -4.59 10.04
N SER A 275 10.79 -4.52 9.99
CA SER A 275 9.89 -5.66 10.11
C SER A 275 9.90 -6.59 8.90
N VAL A 276 10.30 -6.07 7.72
CA VAL A 276 10.37 -6.87 6.50
C VAL A 276 11.57 -7.79 6.55
N THR A 277 11.31 -9.09 6.48
CA THR A 277 12.34 -10.15 6.52
C THR A 277 12.57 -10.83 5.18
N SER A 278 11.73 -10.54 4.18
CA SER A 278 11.87 -11.09 2.82
C SER A 278 11.39 -10.13 1.75
N LEU A 279 12.15 -10.05 0.66
CA LEU A 279 11.77 -9.40 -0.59
C LEU A 279 11.59 -10.49 -1.65
N GLY A 280 10.46 -10.48 -2.34
CA GLY A 280 10.23 -11.40 -3.46
C GLY A 280 11.13 -11.11 -4.66
N ASN A 281 11.27 -12.07 -5.56
CA ASN A 281 11.96 -11.85 -6.83
C ASN A 281 11.29 -10.72 -7.60
N PHE A 282 12.07 -9.92 -8.35
CA PHE A 282 11.58 -8.78 -9.15
C PHE A 282 10.83 -7.71 -8.34
N CYS A 283 11.01 -7.66 -7.02
CA CYS A 283 10.16 -6.85 -6.14
C CYS A 283 10.13 -5.37 -6.54
N PHE A 284 11.24 -4.80 -6.99
CA PHE A 284 11.39 -3.42 -7.46
C PHE A 284 11.91 -3.35 -8.91
N SER A 285 11.82 -4.44 -9.67
CA SER A 285 12.27 -4.44 -11.07
C SER A 285 11.55 -3.36 -11.88
N GLY A 286 12.29 -2.61 -12.69
CA GLY A 286 11.74 -1.53 -13.51
C GLY A 286 11.28 -0.28 -12.74
N CYS A 287 11.63 -0.13 -11.46
CA CYS A 287 11.44 1.13 -10.73
C CYS A 287 12.44 2.18 -11.22
N SER A 288 12.30 2.62 -12.47
CA SER A 288 13.28 3.46 -13.16
C SER A 288 13.50 4.84 -12.52
N GLY A 289 12.50 5.35 -11.78
CA GLY A 289 12.58 6.60 -11.03
C GLY A 289 13.28 6.50 -9.68
N LEU A 290 13.57 5.27 -9.19
CA LEU A 290 14.10 5.06 -7.85
C LEU A 290 15.57 5.52 -7.76
N THR A 291 15.80 6.58 -6.98
CA THR A 291 17.14 7.18 -6.84
C THR A 291 17.93 6.60 -5.67
N SER A 292 17.24 6.14 -4.64
CA SER A 292 17.82 5.53 -3.46
C SER A 292 16.86 4.54 -2.80
N VAL A 293 17.44 3.52 -2.16
CA VAL A 293 16.69 2.55 -1.36
C VAL A 293 17.51 2.15 -0.14
N THR A 294 16.86 2.00 1.00
CA THR A 294 17.47 1.45 2.21
C THR A 294 16.99 0.02 2.39
N ILE A 295 17.92 -0.93 2.33
CA ILE A 295 17.67 -2.34 2.59
C ILE A 295 17.85 -2.58 4.09
N PRO A 296 16.83 -3.04 4.82
CA PRO A 296 16.97 -3.24 6.26
C PRO A 296 17.83 -4.48 6.58
N SER A 297 18.50 -4.43 7.73
CA SER A 297 19.32 -5.56 8.21
C SER A 297 18.52 -6.82 8.60
N SER A 298 17.21 -6.76 8.52
CA SER A 298 16.31 -7.92 8.66
C SER A 298 16.24 -8.80 7.41
N VAL A 299 16.71 -8.30 6.26
CA VAL A 299 16.68 -9.04 4.97
C VAL A 299 17.96 -9.85 4.82
N PRO A 300 17.87 -11.20 4.73
CA PRO A 300 19.05 -12.06 4.65
C PRO A 300 19.55 -12.29 3.22
N SER A 301 18.73 -12.00 2.20
CA SER A 301 19.07 -12.19 0.79
C SER A 301 18.27 -11.28 -0.09
N LEU A 302 18.82 -10.92 -1.25
CA LEU A 302 18.08 -10.25 -2.33
C LEU A 302 17.80 -11.28 -3.42
N GLY A 303 16.53 -11.38 -3.80
CA GLY A 303 16.08 -12.32 -4.83
C GLY A 303 16.49 -11.92 -6.26
N ASP A 304 16.10 -12.75 -7.22
CA ASP A 304 16.39 -12.53 -8.63
C ASP A 304 15.74 -11.24 -9.12
N ALA A 305 16.49 -10.45 -9.89
CA ALA A 305 16.08 -9.20 -10.52
C ALA A 305 15.40 -8.21 -9.53
N CYS A 306 15.74 -8.28 -8.25
CA CYS A 306 15.03 -7.52 -7.21
C CYS A 306 15.02 -6.01 -7.49
N PHE A 307 16.10 -5.46 -8.06
CA PHE A 307 16.28 -4.05 -8.45
C PHE A 307 16.66 -3.91 -9.92
N GLU A 308 16.39 -4.90 -10.76
CA GLU A 308 16.65 -4.85 -12.19
C GLU A 308 16.00 -3.61 -12.81
N GLY A 309 16.71 -2.90 -13.70
CA GLY A 309 16.16 -1.73 -14.39
C GLY A 309 15.87 -0.51 -13.50
N CYS A 310 16.36 -0.48 -12.26
CA CYS A 310 16.34 0.73 -11.43
C CYS A 310 17.36 1.76 -11.97
N SER A 311 17.10 2.28 -13.16
CA SER A 311 18.08 3.04 -13.95
C SER A 311 18.52 4.37 -13.33
N SER A 312 17.74 4.95 -12.41
CA SER A 312 18.08 6.16 -11.65
C SER A 312 18.80 5.88 -10.33
N LEU A 313 18.98 4.61 -9.94
CA LEU A 313 19.61 4.26 -8.67
C LEU A 313 21.11 4.59 -8.70
N THR A 314 21.52 5.57 -7.92
CA THR A 314 22.91 6.09 -7.92
C THR A 314 23.81 5.37 -6.91
N SER A 315 23.22 4.90 -5.82
CA SER A 315 23.91 4.16 -4.77
C SER A 315 22.96 3.26 -4.02
N VAL A 316 23.46 2.15 -3.48
CA VAL A 316 22.74 1.24 -2.60
C VAL A 316 23.69 0.68 -1.56
N ALA A 317 23.25 0.67 -0.30
CA ALA A 317 23.97 0.02 0.79
C ALA A 317 23.43 -1.41 0.98
N ILE A 318 24.28 -2.41 0.80
CA ILE A 318 23.95 -3.81 1.08
C ILE A 318 24.32 -4.08 2.53
N PRO A 319 23.35 -4.41 3.41
CA PRO A 319 23.65 -4.65 4.81
C PRO A 319 24.41 -5.96 5.01
N SER A 320 25.17 -6.04 6.11
CA SER A 320 25.95 -7.25 6.48
C SER A 320 25.10 -8.48 6.85
N SER A 321 23.80 -8.36 6.88
CA SER A 321 22.85 -9.48 6.98
C SER A 321 22.68 -10.25 5.68
N VAL A 322 22.94 -9.59 4.53
CA VAL A 322 22.74 -10.18 3.20
C VAL A 322 23.86 -11.18 2.92
N THR A 323 23.47 -12.41 2.59
CA THR A 323 24.39 -13.51 2.31
C THR A 323 24.45 -13.90 0.83
N SER A 324 23.44 -13.48 0.04
CA SER A 324 23.38 -13.76 -1.40
C SER A 324 22.65 -12.67 -2.17
N LEU A 325 23.10 -12.41 -3.39
CA LEU A 325 22.41 -11.62 -4.39
C LEU A 325 21.98 -12.55 -5.52
N GLY A 326 20.69 -12.50 -5.89
CA GLY A 326 20.11 -13.34 -6.94
C GLY A 326 20.56 -12.95 -8.36
N ASP A 327 20.10 -13.71 -9.35
CA ASP A 327 20.37 -13.43 -10.76
C ASP A 327 19.82 -12.08 -11.16
N ALA A 328 20.59 -11.32 -11.94
CA ALA A 328 20.23 -9.99 -12.43
C ALA A 328 19.78 -9.00 -11.34
N CYS A 329 20.15 -9.22 -10.07
CA CYS A 329 19.60 -8.48 -8.92
C CYS A 329 19.66 -6.95 -9.07
N PHE A 330 20.72 -6.41 -9.66
CA PHE A 330 20.92 -5.01 -9.99
C PHE A 330 21.20 -4.78 -11.50
N ALA A 331 20.79 -5.71 -12.36
CA ALA A 331 20.99 -5.54 -13.79
C ALA A 331 20.32 -4.25 -14.29
N ASP A 332 20.93 -3.59 -15.27
CA ASP A 332 20.44 -2.34 -15.86
C ASP A 332 20.26 -1.16 -14.87
N CYS A 333 20.90 -1.21 -13.69
CA CYS A 333 21.05 -0.05 -12.81
C CYS A 333 22.07 0.94 -13.41
N SER A 334 21.71 1.58 -14.51
CA SER A 334 22.66 2.32 -15.38
C SER A 334 23.25 3.57 -14.74
N SER A 335 22.68 4.09 -13.65
CA SER A 335 23.21 5.23 -12.89
C SER A 335 24.04 4.82 -11.66
N LEU A 336 24.13 3.54 -11.34
CA LEU A 336 24.90 3.05 -10.19
C LEU A 336 26.40 3.26 -10.44
N THR A 337 27.06 4.09 -9.63
CA THR A 337 28.46 4.49 -9.87
C THR A 337 29.47 3.65 -9.11
N SER A 338 29.07 3.16 -7.93
CA SER A 338 29.90 2.30 -7.09
C SER A 338 29.03 1.39 -6.24
N ILE A 339 29.59 0.25 -5.84
CA ILE A 339 28.93 -0.67 -4.91
C ILE A 339 29.94 -1.30 -3.98
N THR A 340 29.52 -1.53 -2.74
CA THR A 340 30.27 -2.31 -1.75
C THR A 340 29.55 -3.61 -1.47
N ILE A 341 30.23 -4.73 -1.69
CA ILE A 341 29.77 -6.08 -1.40
C ILE A 341 30.30 -6.50 -0.03
N PRO A 342 29.45 -6.65 0.99
CA PRO A 342 29.89 -6.99 2.33
C PRO A 342 30.49 -8.40 2.39
N SER A 343 31.33 -8.67 3.40
CA SER A 343 31.98 -9.97 3.59
C SER A 343 31.01 -11.12 3.89
N SER A 344 29.77 -10.80 4.22
CA SER A 344 28.69 -11.76 4.41
C SER A 344 28.17 -12.37 3.11
N VAL A 345 28.33 -11.67 1.98
CA VAL A 345 27.86 -12.17 0.68
C VAL A 345 28.80 -13.25 0.19
N THR A 346 28.25 -14.46 0.11
CA THR A 346 28.97 -15.67 -0.31
C THR A 346 28.63 -16.12 -1.73
N SER A 347 27.56 -15.58 -2.33
CA SER A 347 27.17 -15.88 -3.72
C SER A 347 26.62 -14.66 -4.43
N LEU A 348 26.99 -14.53 -5.72
CA LEU A 348 26.43 -13.58 -6.67
C LEU A 348 25.82 -14.34 -7.82
N GLY A 349 24.55 -14.04 -8.11
CA GLY A 349 23.84 -14.61 -9.26
C GLY A 349 24.38 -14.13 -10.60
N ASP A 350 24.00 -14.82 -11.66
CA ASP A 350 24.37 -14.47 -13.03
C ASP A 350 23.83 -13.08 -13.39
N TRP A 351 24.64 -12.31 -14.13
CA TRP A 351 24.28 -10.96 -14.62
C TRP A 351 23.91 -9.96 -13.51
N CYS A 352 24.31 -10.21 -12.26
CA CYS A 352 23.87 -9.43 -11.10
C CYS A 352 24.02 -7.91 -11.29
N PHE A 353 25.07 -7.44 -11.98
CA PHE A 353 25.33 -6.03 -12.32
C PHE A 353 25.48 -5.81 -13.84
N ASN A 354 24.95 -6.71 -14.65
CA ASN A 354 24.97 -6.53 -16.11
C ASN A 354 24.22 -5.24 -16.48
N GLY A 355 24.68 -4.50 -17.49
CA GLY A 355 24.04 -3.24 -17.89
C GLY A 355 24.25 -2.05 -16.94
N CYS A 356 24.95 -2.21 -15.81
CA CYS A 356 25.33 -1.10 -14.93
C CYS A 356 26.41 -0.24 -15.58
N SER A 357 26.06 0.51 -16.63
CA SER A 357 27.03 1.23 -17.48
C SER A 357 27.84 2.33 -16.79
N ALA A 358 27.31 2.90 -15.69
CA ALA A 358 28.01 3.89 -14.87
C ALA A 358 28.88 3.27 -13.77
N LEU A 359 28.85 1.95 -13.55
CA LEU A 359 29.53 1.28 -12.44
C LEU A 359 31.03 1.27 -12.66
N LYS A 360 31.72 2.20 -12.01
CA LYS A 360 33.18 2.40 -12.13
C LYS A 360 33.95 1.63 -11.09
N THR A 361 33.39 1.43 -9.90
CA THR A 361 34.14 0.86 -8.79
C THR A 361 33.29 -0.13 -8.00
N VAL A 362 33.86 -1.31 -7.76
CA VAL A 362 33.28 -2.35 -6.92
C VAL A 362 34.25 -2.66 -5.78
N TYR A 363 33.75 -2.65 -4.57
CA TYR A 363 34.50 -3.00 -3.36
C TYR A 363 34.00 -4.31 -2.80
N PHE A 364 34.83 -5.32 -2.73
CA PHE A 364 34.57 -6.55 -2.01
C PHE A 364 35.23 -6.51 -0.64
N LYS A 365 34.49 -6.89 0.41
CA LYS A 365 34.99 -6.89 1.79
C LYS A 365 35.35 -8.30 2.29
N GLY A 366 35.06 -9.32 1.52
CA GLY A 366 35.23 -10.72 1.89
C GLY A 366 36.03 -11.52 0.88
N LYS A 367 35.94 -12.83 1.04
CA LYS A 367 36.43 -13.81 0.06
C LYS A 367 35.69 -13.68 -1.25
N VAL A 368 36.26 -14.25 -2.30
CA VAL A 368 35.59 -14.40 -3.60
C VAL A 368 34.25 -15.09 -3.38
N PRO A 369 33.13 -14.45 -3.72
CA PRO A 369 31.82 -15.12 -3.66
C PRO A 369 31.73 -16.19 -4.76
N GLU A 370 30.85 -17.16 -4.58
CA GLU A 370 30.48 -18.09 -5.65
C GLU A 370 29.82 -17.31 -6.78
N MET A 371 30.30 -17.49 -8.00
CA MET A 371 29.78 -16.87 -9.23
C MET A 371 29.70 -17.92 -10.32
N TYR A 372 28.60 -17.94 -11.07
CA TYR A 372 28.39 -18.91 -12.13
C TYR A 372 28.76 -18.37 -13.53
N SER A 373 28.91 -17.04 -13.67
CA SER A 373 29.23 -16.38 -14.95
C SER A 373 30.26 -15.27 -14.75
N SER A 374 31.14 -15.12 -15.74
CA SER A 374 32.06 -13.97 -15.84
C SER A 374 31.37 -12.65 -16.17
N GLU A 375 30.11 -12.67 -16.59
CA GLU A 375 29.33 -11.46 -16.97
C GLU A 375 28.61 -10.81 -15.79
N THR A 376 28.94 -11.22 -14.56
CA THR A 376 28.32 -10.70 -13.32
C THR A 376 28.58 -9.21 -13.08
N LEU A 377 29.77 -8.71 -13.52
CA LEU A 377 30.20 -7.31 -13.38
C LEU A 377 30.56 -6.70 -14.73
N PRO A 378 30.41 -5.38 -14.93
CA PRO A 378 30.97 -4.71 -16.11
C PRO A 378 32.48 -4.86 -16.18
N SER A 379 33.02 -5.29 -17.31
CA SER A 379 34.47 -5.52 -17.51
C SER A 379 35.34 -4.26 -17.37
N THR A 380 34.72 -3.09 -17.42
CA THR A 380 35.36 -1.78 -17.26
C THR A 380 35.49 -1.32 -15.81
N SER A 381 34.87 -2.03 -14.88
CA SER A 381 34.88 -1.64 -13.46
C SER A 381 36.25 -1.91 -12.81
N VAL A 382 36.66 -1.01 -11.93
CA VAL A 382 37.77 -1.22 -11.01
C VAL A 382 37.27 -2.04 -9.84
N ILE A 383 37.90 -3.16 -9.59
CA ILE A 383 37.55 -4.09 -8.52
C ILE A 383 38.57 -3.96 -7.40
N ASN A 384 38.11 -3.56 -6.22
CA ASN A 384 38.92 -3.43 -5.03
C ASN A 384 38.62 -4.59 -4.07
N VAL A 385 39.63 -5.32 -3.64
CA VAL A 385 39.50 -6.55 -2.85
C VAL A 385 40.46 -6.52 -1.67
N PRO A 386 40.18 -7.21 -0.56
CA PRO A 386 41.12 -7.31 0.54
C PRO A 386 42.45 -7.91 0.05
N ALA A 387 43.55 -7.35 0.53
CA ALA A 387 44.90 -7.73 0.06
C ALA A 387 45.18 -9.22 0.18
N GLU A 388 44.65 -9.84 1.20
CA GLU A 388 44.77 -11.28 1.50
C GLU A 388 44.10 -12.20 0.47
N TYR A 389 43.07 -11.70 -0.26
CA TYR A 389 42.31 -12.45 -1.27
C TYR A 389 42.61 -11.98 -2.71
N LEU A 390 43.57 -11.06 -2.91
CA LEU A 390 43.85 -10.48 -4.22
C LEU A 390 44.12 -11.53 -5.30
N GLN A 391 44.91 -12.58 -4.94
CA GLN A 391 45.23 -13.62 -5.91
C GLN A 391 44.00 -14.48 -6.23
N ASP A 392 43.20 -14.82 -5.23
CA ASP A 392 41.98 -15.61 -5.42
C ASP A 392 40.99 -14.89 -6.35
N TYR A 393 40.87 -13.55 -6.22
CA TYR A 393 40.04 -12.75 -7.12
C TYR A 393 40.60 -12.71 -8.54
N LYS A 394 41.92 -12.57 -8.71
CA LYS A 394 42.56 -12.61 -10.04
C LYS A 394 42.36 -13.96 -10.71
N ASP A 395 42.44 -15.05 -9.96
CA ASP A 395 42.24 -16.39 -10.48
C ASP A 395 40.76 -16.64 -10.86
N ALA A 396 39.82 -16.11 -10.08
CA ALA A 396 38.38 -16.25 -10.31
C ALA A 396 37.88 -15.41 -11.50
N PHE A 397 38.33 -14.16 -11.63
CA PHE A 397 37.89 -13.27 -12.71
C PHE A 397 38.74 -13.44 -14.02
N GLY A 398 39.87 -14.10 -13.95
CA GLY A 398 40.72 -14.39 -15.11
C GLY A 398 41.24 -13.13 -15.81
N THR A 399 41.45 -13.25 -17.15
CA THR A 399 41.98 -12.16 -17.98
C THR A 399 40.94 -11.15 -18.42
N ASP A 400 39.68 -11.37 -18.17
CA ASP A 400 38.59 -10.50 -18.61
C ASP A 400 38.50 -9.20 -17.78
N TYR A 401 39.08 -9.23 -16.57
CA TYR A 401 39.13 -8.08 -15.66
C TYR A 401 40.53 -7.61 -15.40
N HIS A 402 40.93 -6.49 -16.04
CA HIS A 402 42.30 -5.96 -15.96
C HIS A 402 42.57 -5.06 -14.75
N TYR A 403 41.54 -4.68 -13.99
CA TYR A 403 41.59 -3.64 -12.95
C TYR A 403 41.24 -4.17 -11.57
N ILE A 404 41.93 -5.23 -11.10
CA ILE A 404 41.75 -5.78 -9.75
C ILE A 404 42.92 -5.33 -8.87
N TYR A 405 42.61 -4.58 -7.82
CA TYR A 405 43.59 -3.99 -6.91
C TYR A 405 43.37 -4.45 -5.48
N ALA A 406 44.50 -4.57 -4.75
CA ALA A 406 44.41 -4.74 -3.31
C ALA A 406 43.88 -3.46 -2.67
N TRP A 407 42.96 -3.61 -1.77
CA TRP A 407 42.37 -2.56 -0.97
C TRP A 407 42.40 -2.98 0.50
N ASN A 408 42.85 -2.04 1.36
CA ASN A 408 42.76 -2.26 2.79
C ASN A 408 41.55 -1.49 3.30
N PRO A 409 40.48 -2.19 3.74
CA PRO A 409 39.27 -1.55 4.26
C PRO A 409 39.53 -0.64 5.47
N ASP A 410 40.67 -0.83 6.16
CA ASP A 410 41.04 -0.03 7.33
C ASP A 410 41.85 1.25 6.99
N GLU A 411 42.39 1.37 5.77
CA GLU A 411 43.27 2.48 5.37
C GLU A 411 42.64 3.49 4.41
N SER A 412 41.59 3.14 3.67
CA SER A 412 40.89 4.08 2.79
C SER A 412 39.90 4.91 3.62
N GLY A 413 40.08 6.21 3.66
CA GLY A 413 39.19 7.16 4.35
C GLY A 413 37.74 7.17 3.82
N ASP A 414 37.33 6.13 3.05
CA ASP A 414 36.00 5.96 2.48
C ASP A 414 35.45 4.52 2.64
N GLY A 415 36.16 3.63 3.33
CA GLY A 415 35.76 2.25 3.59
C GLY A 415 35.69 1.99 5.07
N ASP A 416 34.53 1.79 5.56
CA ASP A 416 34.15 1.07 6.77
C ASP A 416 35.01 1.28 8.03
N LYS A 417 34.99 2.45 8.56
CA LYS A 417 34.56 2.52 9.96
C LYS A 417 33.21 1.82 10.00
N PRO A 418 32.92 0.99 11.03
CA PRO A 418 31.56 0.50 11.23
C PRO A 418 30.70 1.74 11.07
N VAL A 419 29.84 1.77 10.03
CA VAL A 419 29.09 2.97 9.68
C VAL A 419 28.16 3.16 10.85
N THR A 420 28.64 3.92 11.81
CA THR A 420 27.85 4.28 12.98
C THR A 420 26.65 5.02 12.42
N PRO A 421 25.44 4.61 12.72
CA PRO A 421 24.27 5.37 12.31
C PRO A 421 24.46 6.82 12.78
N CYS A 422 24.04 7.77 11.96
CA CYS A 422 23.89 9.12 12.47
C CYS A 422 23.14 9.09 13.78
N ALA A 423 23.53 9.88 14.72
CA ALA A 423 22.74 10.06 15.95
C ALA A 423 21.33 10.51 15.56
N THR A 424 20.33 9.85 16.13
CA THR A 424 18.91 10.17 15.90
C THR A 424 18.68 11.64 16.18
N PRO A 425 18.12 12.43 15.26
CA PRO A 425 17.96 13.86 15.46
C PRO A 425 16.96 14.15 16.58
N SER A 426 17.21 15.20 17.32
CA SER A 426 16.21 15.81 18.18
C SER A 426 15.36 16.79 17.37
N VAL A 427 14.08 16.89 17.75
CA VAL A 427 13.12 17.83 17.16
C VAL A 427 12.79 18.88 18.21
N SER A 428 13.02 20.15 17.89
CA SER A 428 12.66 21.26 18.75
C SER A 428 11.94 22.35 17.97
N TYR A 429 11.13 23.13 18.66
CA TYR A 429 10.47 24.31 18.08
C TYR A 429 10.82 25.53 18.94
N GLU A 430 11.58 26.43 18.36
CA GLU A 430 12.06 27.63 19.03
C GLU A 430 11.93 28.86 18.12
N SER A 431 11.51 29.99 18.71
CA SER A 431 11.41 31.28 18.00
C SER A 431 10.59 31.25 16.70
N GLY A 432 9.57 30.38 16.61
CA GLY A 432 8.74 30.24 15.40
C GLY A 432 9.31 29.27 14.37
N GLU A 433 10.46 28.68 14.62
CA GLU A 433 11.14 27.76 13.72
C GLU A 433 11.19 26.34 14.26
N LEU A 434 10.94 25.36 13.40
CA LEU A 434 11.18 23.96 13.66
C LEU A 434 12.67 23.70 13.47
N LYS A 435 13.33 23.14 14.48
CA LYS A 435 14.75 22.84 14.44
C LYS A 435 15.00 21.37 14.64
N PHE A 436 15.92 20.85 13.86
CA PHE A 436 16.47 19.51 14.00
C PHE A 436 17.93 19.63 14.42
N ASP A 437 18.35 18.82 15.36
CA ASP A 437 19.74 18.78 15.81
C ASP A 437 20.18 17.33 16.03
N SER A 438 21.41 17.01 15.65
CA SER A 438 22.03 15.70 15.81
C SER A 438 23.46 15.86 16.31
N GLU A 439 23.90 14.98 17.20
CA GLU A 439 25.27 14.90 17.68
C GLU A 439 26.27 14.55 16.56
N THR A 440 25.78 14.09 15.39
CA THR A 440 26.63 13.77 14.23
C THR A 440 27.03 15.06 13.52
N ALA A 441 28.31 15.33 13.46
CA ALA A 441 28.85 16.50 12.77
C ALA A 441 28.51 16.45 11.26
N GLY A 442 28.05 17.56 10.70
CA GLY A 442 27.70 17.67 9.28
C GLY A 442 26.39 16.98 8.89
N ALA A 443 25.55 16.62 9.85
CA ALA A 443 24.27 15.99 9.61
C ALA A 443 23.36 16.85 8.71
N LYS A 444 22.74 16.20 7.73
CA LYS A 444 21.67 16.73 6.87
C LYS A 444 20.36 16.07 7.30
N TYR A 445 19.29 16.83 7.34
CA TYR A 445 18.01 16.35 7.88
C TYR A 445 16.99 16.14 6.77
N HIS A 446 16.43 14.95 6.71
CA HIS A 446 15.34 14.59 5.84
C HIS A 446 14.07 14.51 6.69
N TYR A 447 13.07 15.31 6.39
CA TYR A 447 11.87 15.38 7.22
C TYR A 447 10.60 15.31 6.40
N THR A 448 9.57 14.80 7.03
CA THR A 448 8.20 14.79 6.53
C THR A 448 7.31 15.44 7.58
N ILE A 449 6.48 16.37 7.16
CA ILE A 449 5.44 16.98 7.99
C ILE A 449 4.10 16.58 7.39
N SER A 450 3.30 15.83 8.14
CA SER A 450 1.98 15.41 7.72
C SER A 450 0.92 15.96 8.67
N ASP A 451 -0.22 16.36 8.12
CA ASP A 451 -1.39 16.73 8.90
C ASP A 451 -2.07 15.46 9.42
N LYS A 452 -2.30 15.39 10.74
CA LYS A 452 -2.84 14.19 11.39
C LYS A 452 -4.36 14.08 11.29
N ASP A 453 -5.06 15.17 11.08
CA ASP A 453 -6.52 15.26 11.26
C ASP A 453 -7.27 15.84 10.05
N MET A 454 -6.95 15.41 8.84
CA MET A 454 -7.83 15.63 7.68
C MET A 454 -8.95 14.58 7.56
N ALA A 455 -9.32 13.95 8.65
CA ALA A 455 -10.53 13.13 8.72
C ALA A 455 -11.63 13.96 9.36
N THR A 456 -12.21 14.86 8.62
CA THR A 456 -13.40 15.59 9.03
C THR A 456 -14.64 14.95 8.41
N ASP A 457 -15.24 14.05 9.15
CA ASP A 457 -16.66 13.79 9.11
C ASP A 457 -17.17 13.74 10.56
N ALA A 458 -17.04 14.84 11.27
CA ALA A 458 -17.73 15.02 12.54
C ALA A 458 -18.87 16.00 12.31
N LEU A 459 -20.09 15.48 12.28
CA LEU A 459 -21.30 16.28 12.44
C LEU A 459 -21.23 16.91 13.84
N SER A 460 -21.15 18.23 13.88
CA SER A 460 -21.32 19.00 15.13
C SER A 460 -22.82 19.19 15.33
N GLU A 461 -23.39 18.58 16.38
CA GLU A 461 -24.81 18.73 16.72
C GLU A 461 -25.17 20.14 17.25
N ASP A 462 -24.17 20.96 17.62
CA ASP A 462 -24.32 22.30 18.16
C ASP A 462 -23.83 23.41 17.20
N GLY A 463 -23.44 23.06 15.98
CA GLY A 463 -22.97 24.00 14.95
C GLY A 463 -21.59 24.60 15.25
N LYS A 464 -20.83 24.05 16.21
CA LYS A 464 -19.48 24.52 16.56
C LYS A 464 -18.47 23.49 16.15
N VAL A 465 -17.53 23.88 15.31
CA VAL A 465 -16.38 23.06 14.89
C VAL A 465 -15.14 23.58 15.60
N SER A 466 -14.54 22.74 16.46
CA SER A 466 -13.23 23.01 17.05
C SER A 466 -12.15 22.52 16.08
N LEU A 467 -11.44 23.45 15.44
CA LEU A 467 -10.29 23.10 14.60
C LEU A 467 -9.07 22.92 15.50
N SER A 468 -8.61 21.70 15.67
CA SER A 468 -7.30 21.37 16.20
C SER A 468 -6.45 20.85 15.04
N ALA A 469 -5.34 21.49 14.73
CA ALA A 469 -4.36 20.96 13.78
C ALA A 469 -3.25 20.25 14.57
N ALA A 470 -2.98 19.00 14.26
CA ALA A 470 -1.84 18.27 14.77
C ALA A 470 -0.96 17.89 13.58
N TYR A 471 0.31 18.26 13.65
CA TYR A 471 1.29 17.87 12.63
C TYR A 471 2.16 16.75 13.17
N ASN A 472 2.24 15.64 12.46
CA ASN A 472 3.25 14.63 12.71
C ASN A 472 4.50 15.01 11.94
N ILE A 473 5.61 15.06 12.65
CA ILE A 473 6.93 15.37 12.12
C ILE A 473 7.76 14.11 12.27
N SER A 474 8.28 13.61 11.18
CA SER A 474 9.24 12.52 11.14
C SER A 474 10.53 13.04 10.54
N VAL A 475 11.65 12.86 11.19
CA VAL A 475 12.96 13.33 10.73
C VAL A 475 14.03 12.28 10.99
N TYR A 476 14.93 12.11 10.02
CA TYR A 476 16.15 11.34 10.20
C TYR A 476 17.35 12.13 9.68
N ALA A 477 18.52 11.81 10.17
CA ALA A 477 19.76 12.47 9.77
C ALA A 477 20.61 11.59 8.85
N THR A 478 21.29 12.24 7.92
CA THR A 478 22.36 11.64 7.11
C THR A 478 23.60 12.51 7.22
N ALA A 479 24.78 11.91 7.18
CA ALA A 479 26.05 12.61 7.09
C ALA A 479 27.05 11.78 6.28
N ASP A 480 28.04 12.47 5.69
CA ASP A 480 29.08 11.79 4.92
C ASP A 480 29.90 10.87 5.86
N GLY A 481 30.01 9.59 5.49
CA GLY A 481 30.68 8.57 6.29
C GLY A 481 29.82 7.92 7.40
N TYR A 482 28.51 8.17 7.40
CA TYR A 482 27.54 7.58 8.34
C TYR A 482 26.37 6.95 7.59
N THR A 483 25.74 5.92 8.16
CA THR A 483 24.42 5.48 7.72
C THR A 483 23.33 6.45 8.22
N ALA A 484 22.17 6.41 7.56
CA ALA A 484 21.03 7.16 8.05
C ALA A 484 20.68 6.80 9.50
N SER A 485 20.30 7.80 10.28
CA SER A 485 19.83 7.58 11.64
C SER A 485 18.48 6.86 11.67
N GLU A 486 18.11 6.35 12.83
CA GLU A 486 16.71 6.07 13.17
C GLU A 486 15.88 7.34 12.98
N LYS A 487 14.58 7.16 12.72
CA LYS A 487 13.65 8.30 12.63
C LYS A 487 13.29 8.81 14.02
N ALA A 488 13.42 10.12 14.21
CA ALA A 488 12.78 10.81 15.33
C ALA A 488 11.37 11.20 14.91
N GLU A 489 10.39 10.92 15.76
CA GLU A 489 9.01 11.31 15.55
C GLU A 489 8.57 12.29 16.63
N ALA A 490 7.89 13.34 16.21
CA ALA A 490 7.30 14.32 17.10
C ALA A 490 5.91 14.72 16.58
N THR A 491 5.01 15.07 17.50
CA THR A 491 3.72 15.61 17.13
C THR A 491 3.59 17.03 17.68
N LEU A 492 3.37 18.00 16.78
CA LEU A 492 3.12 19.40 17.14
C LEU A 492 1.60 19.62 17.12
N TYR A 493 1.03 19.95 18.27
CA TYR A 493 -0.41 20.22 18.42
C TYR A 493 -0.68 21.72 18.46
N TRP A 494 -1.68 22.16 17.68
CA TRP A 494 -2.25 23.50 17.76
C TRP A 494 -3.58 23.43 18.48
N ILE A 495 -3.69 24.14 19.61
CA ILE A 495 -4.92 24.20 20.36
C ILE A 495 -5.44 25.64 20.31
N ASN A 496 -6.67 25.81 19.82
CA ASN A 496 -7.35 27.09 19.88
C ASN A 496 -8.08 27.20 21.22
N ALA A 497 -7.53 27.95 22.17
CA ALA A 497 -8.06 28.11 23.53
C ALA A 497 -9.22 29.12 23.60
N ASN A 498 -10.08 29.18 22.59
CA ASN A 498 -11.25 30.07 22.58
C ASN A 498 -12.48 29.52 23.31
N LEU A 499 -12.35 28.37 23.95
CA LEU A 499 -13.43 27.73 24.70
C LEU A 499 -13.07 27.70 26.18
N GLU A 500 -14.03 27.95 27.04
CA GLU A 500 -13.90 27.88 28.50
C GLU A 500 -13.44 26.52 29.03
N THR A 501 -13.43 25.51 28.16
CA THR A 501 -12.82 24.17 28.36
C THR A 501 -12.52 23.54 27.00
N ALA A 502 -11.28 23.59 26.56
CA ALA A 502 -10.85 22.79 25.41
C ALA A 502 -10.49 21.38 25.90
N ASN A 503 -11.44 20.46 25.82
CA ASN A 503 -11.17 19.03 25.96
C ASN A 503 -10.56 18.51 24.67
N ILE A 504 -9.23 18.40 24.62
CA ILE A 504 -8.55 17.75 23.50
C ILE A 504 -8.02 16.42 23.99
N ASN A 505 -8.55 15.37 23.40
CA ASN A 505 -8.00 14.03 23.56
C ASN A 505 -6.65 13.96 22.83
N LEU A 506 -5.60 14.36 23.49
CA LEU A 506 -4.21 14.18 23.06
C LEU A 506 -3.89 12.70 23.10
N ALA A 507 -3.89 12.08 21.96
CA ALA A 507 -3.63 10.67 21.73
C ALA A 507 -4.44 9.74 22.65
N LYS A 508 -5.14 8.81 22.10
CA LYS A 508 -5.95 7.77 22.79
C LYS A 508 -5.23 7.01 23.92
N THR A 509 -3.98 7.33 24.20
CA THR A 509 -3.15 6.63 25.19
C THR A 509 -2.95 7.38 26.51
N ARG A 510 -3.11 8.70 26.61
CA ARG A 510 -2.82 9.42 27.85
C ARG A 510 -3.82 10.48 28.30
N GLY A 511 -4.79 10.88 27.50
CA GLY A 511 -5.83 11.85 27.88
C GLY A 511 -5.28 13.22 28.39
N ILE A 512 -4.17 13.71 27.82
CA ILE A 512 -3.60 15.00 28.20
C ILE A 512 -4.47 16.13 27.67
N VAL A 513 -4.89 17.05 28.55
CA VAL A 513 -5.76 18.19 28.24
C VAL A 513 -5.09 19.48 28.65
N ALA A 514 -5.22 20.54 27.85
CA ALA A 514 -4.75 21.88 28.22
C ALA A 514 -5.93 22.83 28.45
N SER A 515 -5.84 23.68 29.46
CA SER A 515 -6.76 24.79 29.65
C SER A 515 -6.00 26.09 29.91
N ALA A 516 -6.61 27.23 29.58
CA ALA A 516 -6.10 28.54 29.89
C ALA A 516 -7.24 29.38 30.48
N HIS A 517 -7.06 29.83 31.73
CA HIS A 517 -8.03 30.65 32.42
C HIS A 517 -7.29 31.65 33.31
N ASP A 518 -7.72 32.92 33.33
CA ASP A 518 -7.17 34.00 34.14
C ASP A 518 -5.63 34.13 34.12
N GLY A 519 -5.03 33.97 32.91
CA GLY A 519 -3.58 34.06 32.76
C GLY A 519 -2.81 32.84 33.27
N ILE A 520 -3.48 31.73 33.56
CA ILE A 520 -2.86 30.47 33.95
C ILE A 520 -3.10 29.42 32.88
N VAL A 521 -2.04 28.83 32.37
CA VAL A 521 -2.09 27.65 31.50
C VAL A 521 -1.90 26.42 32.36
N SER A 522 -2.84 25.46 32.27
CA SER A 522 -2.82 24.19 32.98
C SER A 522 -2.86 23.02 32.03
N ILE A 523 -2.00 22.03 32.25
CA ILE A 523 -1.92 20.78 31.49
C ILE A 523 -2.35 19.64 32.40
N TYR A 524 -3.34 18.87 32.00
CA TYR A 524 -3.95 17.77 32.75
C TYR A 524 -3.60 16.42 32.12
N GLY A 525 -3.79 15.33 32.85
CA GLY A 525 -3.57 13.96 32.38
C GLY A 525 -2.11 13.54 32.39
N LEU A 526 -1.32 14.19 33.23
CA LEU A 526 0.10 13.95 33.42
C LEU A 526 0.36 12.88 34.49
N ASP A 527 1.48 12.18 34.39
CA ASP A 527 1.98 11.36 35.50
C ASP A 527 2.52 12.24 36.61
N ASN A 528 2.35 11.78 37.85
CA ASN A 528 2.78 12.57 39.01
C ASN A 528 4.31 12.78 39.00
N GLY A 529 4.76 14.04 39.06
CA GLY A 529 6.18 14.39 38.93
C GLY A 529 6.66 14.66 37.51
N GLU A 530 5.83 14.45 36.49
CA GLU A 530 6.17 14.78 35.09
C GLU A 530 6.35 16.30 34.94
N VAL A 531 7.45 16.72 34.31
CA VAL A 531 7.82 18.14 34.20
C VAL A 531 7.30 18.72 32.90
N VAL A 532 6.56 19.83 33.02
CA VAL A 532 6.13 20.65 31.88
C VAL A 532 6.91 21.96 31.89
N LYS A 533 7.52 22.29 30.75
CA LYS A 533 8.17 23.57 30.49
C LYS A 533 7.26 24.43 29.60
N PHE A 534 7.01 25.68 30.01
CA PHE A 534 6.16 26.60 29.28
C PHE A 534 7.03 27.71 28.66
N TYR A 535 6.82 27.96 27.37
CA TYR A 535 7.59 28.90 26.56
C TYR A 535 6.66 29.92 25.90
N ALA A 536 7.12 31.15 25.73
CA ALA A 536 6.50 32.13 24.84
C ALA A 536 6.68 31.72 23.35
N ALA A 537 5.97 32.39 22.47
CA ALA A 537 6.04 32.13 21.01
C ALA A 537 7.43 32.37 20.41
N ASP A 538 8.23 33.23 21.04
CA ASP A 538 9.62 33.58 20.69
C ASP A 538 10.66 32.59 21.27
N GLY A 539 10.20 31.50 21.91
CA GLY A 539 11.07 30.47 22.51
C GLY A 539 11.57 30.83 23.94
N LYS A 540 11.21 31.97 24.49
CA LYS A 540 11.60 32.36 25.88
C LYS A 540 10.90 31.47 26.90
N LEU A 541 11.65 30.86 27.81
CA LEU A 541 11.09 30.06 28.89
C LEU A 541 10.28 30.97 29.84
N LEU A 542 9.00 30.69 30.00
CA LEU A 542 8.07 31.39 30.91
C LEU A 542 8.04 30.75 32.28
N GLY A 543 8.19 29.43 32.36
CA GLY A 543 8.19 28.71 33.62
C GLY A 543 8.29 27.19 33.41
N SER A 544 8.44 26.50 34.53
CA SER A 544 8.44 25.03 34.56
C SER A 544 7.66 24.56 35.76
N SER A 545 6.82 23.57 35.62
CA SER A 545 5.99 23.02 36.70
C SER A 545 6.03 21.50 36.65
N SER A 546 6.18 20.86 37.80
CA SER A 546 6.02 19.39 37.90
C SER A 546 4.57 19.07 38.21
N ALA A 547 4.05 18.04 37.56
CA ALA A 547 2.67 17.60 37.75
C ALA A 547 2.42 17.11 39.19
N VAL A 548 1.39 17.66 39.83
CA VAL A 548 0.87 17.21 41.11
C VAL A 548 -0.61 16.88 40.93
N GLY A 549 -1.01 15.68 41.30
CA GLY A 549 -2.37 15.21 41.08
C GLY A 549 -2.77 15.19 39.61
N GLY A 550 -1.79 14.94 38.70
CA GLY A 550 -2.02 14.88 37.26
C GLY A 550 -2.07 16.25 36.55
N VAL A 551 -1.72 17.35 37.21
CA VAL A 551 -1.81 18.71 36.65
C VAL A 551 -0.50 19.46 36.84
N ALA A 552 -0.02 20.13 35.79
CA ALA A 552 1.06 21.11 35.84
C ALA A 552 0.56 22.46 35.31
N SER A 553 0.81 23.55 36.02
CA SER A 553 0.31 24.87 35.67
C SER A 553 1.40 25.93 35.68
N CYS A 554 1.25 26.97 34.86
CA CYS A 554 2.13 28.13 34.80
C CYS A 554 1.31 29.40 34.59
N ALA A 555 1.60 30.42 35.39
CA ALA A 555 1.05 31.77 35.19
C ALA A 555 1.78 32.42 34.00
N VAL A 556 1.03 32.96 33.06
CA VAL A 556 1.56 33.51 31.82
C VAL A 556 0.85 34.81 31.44
N SER A 557 1.59 35.74 30.86
CA SER A 557 1.05 37.03 30.35
C SER A 557 0.97 37.05 28.81
N GLU A 558 1.38 35.97 28.17
CA GLU A 558 1.50 35.89 26.73
C GLU A 558 0.18 35.43 26.08
N LYS A 559 -0.10 35.91 24.88
CA LYS A 559 -1.27 35.48 24.10
C LYS A 559 -1.14 34.04 23.55
N MET A 560 0.04 33.49 23.61
CA MET A 560 0.34 32.15 23.12
C MET A 560 1.46 31.54 23.94
N VAL A 561 1.26 30.32 24.38
CA VAL A 561 2.21 29.55 25.18
C VAL A 561 2.45 28.20 24.55
N ILE A 562 3.70 27.77 24.54
CA ILE A 562 4.14 26.47 24.12
C ILE A 562 4.50 25.66 25.37
N ALA A 563 3.76 24.60 25.64
CA ALA A 563 4.05 23.67 26.74
C ALA A 563 4.79 22.45 26.22
N LYS A 564 5.95 22.13 26.77
CA LYS A 564 6.77 20.98 26.45
C LYS A 564 6.74 19.93 27.54
N ILE A 565 6.37 18.70 27.22
CA ILE A 565 6.24 17.55 28.11
C ILE A 565 7.11 16.41 27.54
N GLY A 566 8.32 16.24 28.08
CA GLY A 566 9.29 15.31 27.45
C GLY A 566 9.58 15.71 26.02
N MET A 567 9.31 14.82 25.07
CA MET A 567 9.44 15.07 23.62
C MET A 567 8.18 15.68 22.97
N ASN A 568 7.08 15.79 23.71
CA ASN A 568 5.82 16.32 23.19
C ASN A 568 5.71 17.83 23.41
N THR A 569 5.13 18.52 22.45
CA THR A 569 4.94 19.98 22.50
C THR A 569 3.47 20.34 22.25
N ILE A 570 2.90 21.13 23.13
CA ILE A 570 1.52 21.61 23.06
C ILE A 570 1.54 23.14 22.94
N LYS A 571 0.86 23.68 21.94
CA LYS A 571 0.71 25.13 21.78
C LYS A 571 -0.67 25.56 22.29
N VAL A 572 -0.71 26.47 23.24
CA VAL A 572 -1.93 26.98 23.84
C VAL A 572 -2.07 28.46 23.48
N LEU A 573 -3.17 28.81 22.79
CA LEU A 573 -3.53 30.21 22.54
C LEU A 573 -4.39 30.71 23.70
N ILE A 574 -4.03 31.86 24.25
CA ILE A 574 -4.74 32.52 25.36
C ILE A 574 -5.47 33.72 24.78
N LYS A 575 -6.77 33.81 25.00
CA LYS A 575 -7.55 35.01 24.62
C LYS A 575 -7.33 36.15 25.56
#